data_ae6dae7002af59833c1f3830606eb3be
#
_entry.id   ae6dae7002af59833c1f3830606eb3be
#
_cell.length_a   1.000
_cell.length_b   1.000
_cell.length_c   1.000
_cell.angle_alpha   90.00
_cell.angle_beta   90.00
_cell.angle_gamma   90.00
#
_symmetry.space_group_name_H-M   'P 1'
#
loop_
_entity.id
_entity.type
_entity.pdbx_description
1 polymer ?
#
loop_
_entity_poly.entity_id
_entity_poly.type
_entity_poly.pdbx_seq_one_letter_code
_entity_poly.pdbx_strand_id
1 'polypeptide(L)'
;MELASGLGLYYLALNFKLDLFIWLSGIFLITVFVFVYDIKYMLIPNGAILVGLVWIALGLWYFKRLGWGYDFLTGLVIFVFFFLLYFVSKGRWVGGGDAKLGFMLGLWLGWPVGLVAVLFAYILGAVIGLSLIISRQVTLKSKVPFGPFLVTGAWIAYLWGEEILRWYGQILIL
;
A
#
# COMPACT_ATOMS: atom_id res chain seq x y z
N MET A 1 0.94 -19.48 2.94
CA MET A 1 1.63 -18.20 2.73
C MET A 1 2.81 -18.32 1.77
N GLU A 2 3.64 -19.32 1.91
CA GLU A 2 4.80 -19.55 1.02
C GLU A 2 4.40 -19.66 -0.46
N LEU A 3 3.31 -20.35 -0.78
CA LEU A 3 2.82 -20.47 -2.16
C LEU A 3 2.39 -19.11 -2.77
N ALA A 4 1.72 -18.26 -2.00
CA ALA A 4 1.28 -16.96 -2.51
C ALA A 4 2.45 -15.99 -2.74
N SER A 5 3.44 -15.98 -1.84
CA SER A 5 4.67 -15.19 -2.04
C SER A 5 5.53 -15.74 -3.18
N GLY A 6 5.61 -17.06 -3.33
CA GLY A 6 6.29 -17.71 -4.46
C GLY A 6 5.67 -17.36 -5.81
N LEU A 7 4.35 -17.39 -5.92
CA LEU A 7 3.62 -17.01 -7.14
C LEU A 7 3.80 -15.54 -7.48
N GLY A 8 3.80 -14.65 -6.48
CA GLY A 8 4.06 -13.22 -6.70
C GLY A 8 5.47 -12.96 -7.24
N LEU A 9 6.49 -13.56 -6.66
CA LEU A 9 7.87 -13.46 -7.14
C LEU A 9 8.05 -14.06 -8.55
N TYR A 10 7.41 -15.18 -8.84
CA TYR A 10 7.42 -15.78 -10.17
C TYR A 10 6.78 -14.87 -11.22
N TYR A 11 5.65 -14.23 -10.90
CA TYR A 11 5.01 -13.25 -11.79
C TYR A 11 5.95 -12.07 -12.09
N LEU A 12 6.62 -11.52 -11.07
CA LEU A 12 7.57 -10.43 -11.24
C LEU A 12 8.76 -10.85 -12.12
N ALA A 13 9.27 -12.07 -11.92
CA ALA A 13 10.40 -12.60 -12.73
C ALA A 13 10.08 -12.72 -14.22
N LEU A 14 8.84 -13.06 -14.56
CA LEU A 14 8.42 -13.22 -15.95
C LEU A 14 8.18 -11.89 -16.68
N ASN A 15 7.82 -10.84 -15.96
CA ASN A 15 7.30 -9.61 -16.57
C ASN A 15 8.28 -8.43 -16.53
N PHE A 16 9.37 -8.50 -15.75
CA PHE A 16 10.26 -7.37 -15.54
C PHE A 16 11.73 -7.70 -15.84
N LYS A 17 12.50 -6.67 -16.24
CA LYS A 17 13.96 -6.78 -16.38
C LYS A 17 14.59 -7.13 -15.02
N LEU A 18 15.74 -7.77 -15.03
CA LEU A 18 16.39 -8.32 -13.83
C LEU A 18 16.59 -7.25 -12.71
N ASP A 19 17.04 -6.08 -13.07
CA ASP A 19 17.26 -4.97 -12.11
C ASP A 19 15.96 -4.51 -11.46
N LEU A 20 14.92 -4.30 -12.26
CA LEU A 20 13.59 -3.94 -11.77
C LEU A 20 12.95 -5.08 -10.97
N PHE A 21 13.15 -6.34 -11.43
CA PHE A 21 12.70 -7.51 -10.68
C PHE A 21 13.31 -7.58 -9.28
N ILE A 22 14.62 -7.34 -9.15
CA ILE A 22 15.29 -7.35 -7.84
C ILE A 22 14.70 -6.26 -6.93
N TRP A 23 14.52 -5.06 -7.46
CA TRP A 23 13.96 -3.95 -6.69
C TRP A 23 12.52 -4.22 -6.24
N LEU A 24 11.65 -4.66 -7.15
CA LEU A 24 10.26 -4.99 -6.84
C LEU A 24 10.14 -6.16 -5.87
N SER A 25 11.02 -7.16 -6.00
CA SER A 25 11.05 -8.31 -5.07
C SER A 25 11.37 -7.86 -3.63
N GLY A 26 12.27 -6.90 -3.45
CA GLY A 26 12.55 -6.32 -2.15
C GLY A 26 11.32 -5.61 -1.55
N ILE A 27 10.63 -4.79 -2.35
CA ILE A 27 9.39 -4.13 -1.93
C ILE A 27 8.32 -5.17 -1.60
N PHE A 28 8.17 -6.20 -2.46
CA PHE A 28 7.21 -7.27 -2.26
C PHE A 28 7.43 -8.01 -0.93
N LEU A 29 8.66 -8.41 -0.64
CA LEU A 29 8.99 -9.12 0.59
C LEU A 29 8.74 -8.25 1.84
N ILE A 30 9.11 -6.96 1.79
CA ILE A 30 8.87 -6.03 2.90
C ILE A 30 7.36 -5.85 3.13
N THR A 31 6.58 -5.66 2.06
CA THR A 31 5.13 -5.47 2.16
C THR A 31 4.41 -6.74 2.61
N VAL A 32 4.83 -7.93 2.14
CA VAL A 32 4.32 -9.22 2.64
C VAL A 32 4.64 -9.39 4.12
N PHE A 33 5.85 -9.05 4.56
CA PHE A 33 6.19 -9.09 5.98
C PHE A 33 5.29 -8.18 6.82
N VAL A 34 5.08 -6.93 6.39
CA VAL A 34 4.18 -5.98 7.06
C VAL A 34 2.74 -6.51 7.08
N PHE A 35 2.25 -7.04 5.95
CA PHE A 35 0.93 -7.64 5.82
C PHE A 35 0.69 -8.76 6.85
N VAL A 36 1.62 -9.71 6.93
CA VAL A 36 1.53 -10.85 7.87
C VAL A 36 1.62 -10.39 9.31
N TYR A 37 2.55 -9.47 9.57
CA TYR A 37 2.79 -8.96 10.91
C TYR A 37 1.58 -8.19 11.44
N ASP A 38 0.95 -7.36 10.60
CA ASP A 38 -0.23 -6.59 11.00
C ASP A 38 -1.46 -7.49 11.23
N ILE A 39 -1.68 -8.52 10.40
CA ILE A 39 -2.74 -9.52 10.67
C ILE A 39 -2.54 -10.19 12.03
N LYS A 40 -1.29 -10.52 12.37
CA LYS A 40 -1.00 -11.30 13.57
C LYS A 40 -0.97 -10.47 14.86
N TYR A 41 -0.42 -9.27 14.78
CA TYR A 41 -0.11 -8.44 15.96
C TYR A 41 -0.88 -7.11 15.99
N MET A 42 -1.62 -6.75 14.92
CA MET A 42 -2.27 -5.45 14.76
C MET A 42 -1.30 -4.27 14.97
N LEU A 43 -0.07 -4.45 14.49
CA LEU A 43 1.03 -3.51 14.64
C LEU A 43 1.89 -3.49 13.37
N ILE A 44 2.29 -2.31 12.92
CA ILE A 44 3.22 -2.13 11.81
C ILE A 44 4.62 -1.84 12.39
N PRO A 45 5.62 -2.73 12.18
CA PRO A 45 6.95 -2.57 12.76
C PRO A 45 7.69 -1.39 12.13
N ASN A 46 8.18 -0.46 12.96
CA ASN A 46 8.93 0.71 12.48
C ASN A 46 10.19 0.32 11.70
N GLY A 47 10.86 -0.78 12.09
CA GLY A 47 12.03 -1.29 11.39
C GLY A 47 11.74 -1.70 9.95
N ALA A 48 10.60 -2.36 9.69
CA ALA A 48 10.18 -2.73 8.33
C ALA A 48 9.89 -1.49 7.47
N ILE A 49 9.25 -0.47 8.04
CA ILE A 49 9.01 0.79 7.35
C ILE A 49 10.34 1.48 7.01
N LEU A 50 11.28 1.54 7.96
CA LEU A 50 12.59 2.16 7.71
C LEU A 50 13.36 1.44 6.60
N VAL A 51 13.43 0.11 6.65
CA VAL A 51 14.07 -0.70 5.60
C VAL A 51 13.37 -0.47 4.25
N GLY A 52 12.04 -0.44 4.24
CA GLY A 52 11.26 -0.18 3.02
C GLY A 52 11.53 1.20 2.42
N LEU A 53 11.58 2.23 3.24
CA LEU A 53 11.89 3.60 2.80
C LEU A 53 13.29 3.70 2.20
N VAL A 54 14.29 3.10 2.86
CA VAL A 54 15.67 3.07 2.34
C VAL A 54 15.72 2.30 1.00
N TRP A 55 15.07 1.14 0.92
CA TRP A 55 15.04 0.33 -0.29
C TRP A 55 14.36 1.05 -1.46
N ILE A 56 13.23 1.72 -1.21
CA ILE A 56 12.53 2.52 -2.22
C ILE A 56 13.39 3.69 -2.66
N ALA A 57 14.01 4.43 -1.73
CA ALA A 57 14.87 5.57 -2.05
C ALA A 57 16.08 5.17 -2.91
N LEU A 58 16.71 4.04 -2.61
CA LEU A 58 17.81 3.46 -3.41
C LEU A 58 17.36 3.14 -4.82
N GLY A 59 16.18 2.54 -5.00
CA GLY A 59 15.61 2.25 -6.32
C GLY A 59 15.26 3.51 -7.10
N LEU A 60 14.61 4.49 -6.48
CA LEU A 60 14.29 5.77 -7.13
C LEU A 60 15.57 6.49 -7.61
N TRP A 61 16.63 6.44 -6.83
CA TRP A 61 17.94 6.98 -7.21
C TRP A 61 18.60 6.18 -8.33
N TYR A 62 18.61 4.84 -8.25
CA TYR A 62 19.19 3.95 -9.24
C TYR A 62 18.53 4.10 -10.62
N PHE A 63 17.22 4.07 -10.65
CA PHE A 63 16.44 4.19 -11.88
C PHE A 63 16.32 5.64 -12.39
N LYS A 64 16.96 6.59 -11.71
CA LYS A 64 16.95 8.02 -12.06
C LYS A 64 15.55 8.54 -12.36
N ARG A 65 14.56 8.13 -11.54
CA ARG A 65 13.17 8.50 -11.74
C ARG A 65 13.02 10.02 -11.68
N LEU A 66 12.68 10.62 -12.82
CA LEU A 66 12.37 12.05 -12.91
C LEU A 66 11.07 12.30 -12.16
N GLY A 67 11.07 13.28 -11.25
CA GLY A 67 9.86 13.62 -10.48
C GLY A 67 9.77 12.98 -9.09
N TRP A 68 10.86 12.44 -8.53
CA TRP A 68 10.90 11.93 -7.16
C TRP A 68 10.32 12.90 -6.11
N GLY A 69 10.33 14.21 -6.40
CA GLY A 69 9.67 15.23 -5.57
C GLY A 69 8.15 15.05 -5.53
N TYR A 70 7.52 14.68 -6.65
CA TYR A 70 6.09 14.36 -6.69
C TYR A 70 5.79 13.04 -5.97
N ASP A 71 6.70 12.06 -6.06
CA ASP A 71 6.57 10.80 -5.32
C ASP A 71 6.63 11.04 -3.81
N PHE A 72 7.57 11.89 -3.37
CA PHE A 72 7.67 12.31 -1.97
C PHE A 72 6.42 13.08 -1.52
N LEU A 73 5.95 14.02 -2.34
CA LEU A 73 4.73 14.78 -2.04
C LEU A 73 3.51 13.86 -1.92
N THR A 74 3.40 12.85 -2.79
CA THR A 74 2.33 11.85 -2.71
C THR A 74 2.39 11.09 -1.40
N GLY A 75 3.56 10.60 -1.02
CA GLY A 75 3.76 9.97 0.28
C GLY A 75 3.37 10.90 1.44
N LEU A 76 3.79 12.16 1.38
CA LEU A 76 3.47 13.15 2.41
C LEU A 76 1.96 13.42 2.51
N VAL A 77 1.26 13.57 1.38
CA VAL A 77 -0.19 13.77 1.35
C VAL A 77 -0.92 12.59 1.99
N ILE A 78 -0.54 11.35 1.62
CA ILE A 78 -1.13 10.15 2.18
C ILE A 78 -0.80 10.04 3.69
N PHE A 79 0.44 10.35 4.10
CA PHE A 79 0.80 10.39 5.51
C PHE A 79 -0.06 11.38 6.30
N VAL A 80 -0.17 12.61 5.83
CA VAL A 80 -0.95 13.67 6.49
C VAL A 80 -2.42 13.26 6.58
N PHE A 81 -2.98 12.70 5.51
CA PHE A 81 -4.35 12.20 5.51
C PHE A 81 -4.59 11.15 6.61
N PHE A 82 -3.79 10.10 6.69
CA PHE A 82 -3.92 9.07 7.72
C PHE A 82 -3.57 9.60 9.12
N PHE A 83 -2.58 10.48 9.22
CA PHE A 83 -2.20 11.09 10.49
C PHE A 83 -3.32 11.97 11.06
N LEU A 84 -4.01 12.74 10.22
CA LEU A 84 -5.19 13.53 10.62
C LEU A 84 -6.31 12.61 11.10
N LEU A 85 -6.62 11.53 10.39
CA LEU A 85 -7.60 10.54 10.82
C LEU A 85 -7.22 9.91 12.17
N TYR A 86 -5.95 9.55 12.36
CA TYR A 86 -5.44 9.06 13.63
C TYR A 86 -5.61 10.09 14.75
N PHE A 87 -5.21 11.33 14.50
CA PHE A 87 -5.26 12.41 15.49
C PHE A 87 -6.70 12.75 15.91
N VAL A 88 -7.59 12.96 14.95
CA VAL A 88 -9.01 13.28 15.20
C VAL A 88 -9.72 12.12 15.89
N SER A 89 -9.47 10.88 15.49
CA SER A 89 -10.10 9.71 16.08
C SER A 89 -9.45 9.24 17.39
N LYS A 90 -8.33 9.85 17.80
CA LYS A 90 -7.50 9.39 18.92
C LYS A 90 -7.10 7.90 18.74
N GLY A 91 -6.75 7.52 17.51
CA GLY A 91 -6.34 6.16 17.17
C GLY A 91 -7.46 5.11 17.12
N ARG A 92 -8.74 5.54 17.09
CA ARG A 92 -9.87 4.59 17.06
C ARG A 92 -10.18 4.08 15.65
N TRP A 93 -9.99 4.91 14.61
CA TRP A 93 -10.34 4.58 13.23
C TRP A 93 -9.16 3.97 12.47
N VAL A 94 -7.98 4.56 12.65
CA VAL A 94 -6.75 4.20 11.93
C VAL A 94 -5.60 4.18 12.92
N GLY A 95 -4.68 3.25 12.78
CA GLY A 95 -3.46 3.16 13.59
C GLY A 95 -2.40 4.18 13.15
N GLY A 96 -1.56 4.64 14.08
CA GLY A 96 -0.44 5.53 13.72
C GLY A 96 0.60 4.84 12.79
N GLY A 97 0.61 3.51 12.74
CA GLY A 97 1.41 2.72 11.82
C GLY A 97 0.96 2.84 10.36
N ASP A 98 -0.38 2.93 10.14
CA ASP A 98 -0.97 3.05 8.79
C ASP A 98 -0.52 4.34 8.10
N ALA A 99 -0.35 5.45 8.85
CA ALA A 99 0.18 6.69 8.30
C ALA A 99 1.61 6.51 7.75
N LYS A 100 2.47 5.83 8.51
CA LYS A 100 3.86 5.56 8.11
C LYS A 100 3.91 4.61 6.90
N LEU A 101 3.08 3.57 6.90
CA LEU A 101 2.95 2.64 5.79
C LEU A 101 2.42 3.37 4.56
N GLY A 102 1.40 4.22 4.70
CA GLY A 102 0.87 5.04 3.63
C GLY A 102 1.91 5.97 3.01
N PHE A 103 2.78 6.59 3.83
CA PHE A 103 3.92 7.37 3.34
C PHE A 103 4.86 6.53 2.47
N MET A 104 5.26 5.36 2.97
CA MET A 104 6.16 4.45 2.27
C MET A 104 5.57 3.98 0.92
N LEU A 105 4.32 3.59 0.91
CA LEU A 105 3.63 3.15 -0.31
C LEU A 105 3.39 4.30 -1.30
N GLY A 106 3.06 5.49 -0.81
CA GLY A 106 2.90 6.69 -1.63
C GLY A 106 4.20 7.15 -2.26
N LEU A 107 5.33 7.06 -1.54
CA LEU A 107 6.67 7.32 -2.06
C LEU A 107 7.04 6.33 -3.17
N TRP A 108 6.67 5.06 -3.02
CA TRP A 108 6.92 4.02 -4.02
C TRP A 108 6.11 4.24 -5.29
N LEU A 109 4.80 4.43 -5.16
CA LEU A 109 3.86 4.48 -6.28
C LEU A 109 3.87 5.83 -6.99
N GLY A 110 4.04 6.92 -6.24
CA GLY A 110 3.97 8.28 -6.76
C GLY A 110 2.56 8.72 -7.15
N TRP A 111 2.48 9.94 -7.68
CA TRP A 111 1.25 10.54 -8.17
C TRP A 111 0.92 10.06 -9.58
N PRO A 112 -0.35 9.80 -9.95
CA PRO A 112 -1.54 9.73 -9.08
C PRO A 112 -1.82 8.31 -8.53
N VAL A 113 -0.98 7.33 -8.86
CA VAL A 113 -1.16 5.91 -8.56
C VAL A 113 -1.25 5.64 -7.06
N GLY A 114 -0.50 6.41 -6.24
CA GLY A 114 -0.58 6.30 -4.78
C GLY A 114 -1.97 6.59 -4.21
N LEU A 115 -2.75 7.51 -4.83
CA LEU A 115 -4.14 7.75 -4.41
C LEU A 115 -5.07 6.61 -4.80
N VAL A 116 -4.84 6.00 -5.97
CA VAL A 116 -5.58 4.81 -6.41
C VAL A 116 -5.37 3.67 -5.41
N ALA A 117 -4.14 3.50 -4.89
CA ALA A 117 -3.84 2.50 -3.86
C ALA A 117 -4.68 2.72 -2.58
N VAL A 118 -4.76 3.95 -2.10
CA VAL A 118 -5.58 4.30 -0.92
C VAL A 118 -7.06 4.03 -1.19
N LEU A 119 -7.56 4.40 -2.37
CA LEU A 119 -8.94 4.14 -2.76
C LEU A 119 -9.26 2.63 -2.71
N PHE A 120 -8.41 1.80 -3.32
CA PHE A 120 -8.58 0.35 -3.28
C PHE A 120 -8.49 -0.22 -1.86
N ALA A 121 -7.59 0.30 -1.03
CA ALA A 121 -7.49 -0.11 0.36
C ALA A 121 -8.80 0.12 1.12
N TYR A 122 -9.45 1.28 0.92
CA TYR A 122 -10.74 1.58 1.53
C TYR A 122 -11.88 0.70 0.97
N ILE A 123 -11.92 0.49 -0.35
CA ILE A 123 -12.92 -0.38 -0.97
C ILE A 123 -12.79 -1.81 -0.43
N LEU A 124 -11.59 -2.38 -0.43
CA LEU A 124 -11.33 -3.72 0.09
C LEU A 124 -11.66 -3.82 1.58
N GLY A 125 -11.23 -2.84 2.36
CA GLY A 125 -11.52 -2.76 3.80
C GLY A 125 -13.02 -2.69 4.07
N ALA A 126 -13.77 -1.91 3.29
CA ALA A 126 -15.21 -1.80 3.41
C ALA A 126 -15.91 -3.11 3.04
N VAL A 127 -15.56 -3.72 1.90
CA VAL A 127 -16.16 -4.99 1.44
C VAL A 127 -15.91 -6.11 2.44
N ILE A 128 -14.65 -6.28 2.88
CA ILE A 128 -14.30 -7.34 3.82
C ILE A 128 -14.87 -7.04 5.20
N GLY A 129 -14.77 -5.80 5.68
CA GLY A 129 -15.33 -5.40 6.97
C GLY A 129 -16.84 -5.61 7.05
N LEU A 130 -17.60 -5.21 6.01
CA LEU A 130 -19.03 -5.45 5.93
C LEU A 130 -19.36 -6.94 5.88
N SER A 131 -18.62 -7.72 5.11
CA SER A 131 -18.81 -9.19 5.03
C SER A 131 -18.62 -9.85 6.40
N LEU A 132 -17.62 -9.42 7.17
CA LEU A 132 -17.37 -9.95 8.53
C LEU A 132 -18.48 -9.54 9.53
N ILE A 133 -19.06 -8.34 9.38
CA ILE A 133 -20.17 -7.88 10.21
C ILE A 133 -21.44 -8.66 9.87
N ILE A 134 -21.77 -8.84 8.59
CA ILE A 134 -22.94 -9.59 8.12
C ILE A 134 -22.86 -11.05 8.59
N SER A 135 -21.65 -11.65 8.51
CA SER A 135 -21.43 -13.02 9.01
C SER A 135 -21.34 -13.13 10.54
N ARG A 136 -21.55 -12.03 11.27
CA ARG A 136 -21.52 -11.95 12.73
C ARG A 136 -20.18 -12.37 13.37
N GLN A 137 -19.10 -12.38 12.61
CA GLN A 137 -17.77 -12.72 13.10
C GLN A 137 -17.12 -11.55 13.87
N VAL A 138 -17.47 -10.32 13.50
CA VAL A 138 -17.01 -9.08 14.16
C VAL A 138 -18.17 -8.13 14.38
N THR A 139 -17.97 -7.14 15.24
CA THR A 139 -18.92 -6.04 15.48
C THR A 139 -18.33 -4.72 14.96
N LEU A 140 -19.14 -3.68 14.84
CA LEU A 140 -18.68 -2.33 14.49
C LEU A 140 -17.61 -1.76 15.45
N LYS A 141 -17.45 -2.35 16.64
CA LYS A 141 -16.45 -1.96 17.63
C LYS A 141 -15.16 -2.79 17.54
N SER A 142 -15.17 -3.87 16.75
CA SER A 142 -14.00 -4.74 16.60
C SER A 142 -12.93 -4.02 15.80
N LYS A 143 -11.68 -4.16 16.22
CA LYS A 143 -10.53 -3.64 15.47
C LYS A 143 -10.20 -4.65 14.36
N VAL A 144 -10.05 -4.14 13.14
CA VAL A 144 -9.56 -4.90 11.98
C VAL A 144 -8.26 -4.24 11.52
N PRO A 145 -7.18 -5.01 11.31
CA PRO A 145 -5.93 -4.44 10.83
C PRO A 145 -6.11 -3.83 9.43
N PHE A 146 -5.69 -2.57 9.25
CA PHE A 146 -5.87 -1.85 7.98
C PHE A 146 -4.66 -1.99 7.05
N GLY A 147 -3.47 -2.28 7.58
CA GLY A 147 -2.25 -2.48 6.82
C GLY A 147 -2.36 -3.50 5.69
N PRO A 148 -3.00 -4.67 5.87
CA PRO A 148 -3.25 -5.64 4.80
C PRO A 148 -3.99 -5.05 3.61
N PHE A 149 -4.98 -4.20 3.84
CA PHE A 149 -5.74 -3.55 2.77
C PHE A 149 -4.90 -2.50 2.05
N LEU A 150 -4.07 -1.73 2.79
CA LEU A 150 -3.12 -0.79 2.20
C LEU A 150 -2.10 -1.50 1.30
N VAL A 151 -1.51 -2.60 1.76
CA VAL A 151 -0.56 -3.39 0.97
C VAL A 151 -1.23 -3.96 -0.28
N THR A 152 -2.40 -4.58 -0.14
CA THR A 152 -3.13 -5.17 -1.29
C THR A 152 -3.54 -4.08 -2.28
N GLY A 153 -4.09 -2.95 -1.79
CA GLY A 153 -4.45 -1.81 -2.62
C GLY A 153 -3.24 -1.22 -3.38
N ALA A 154 -2.07 -1.17 -2.73
CA ALA A 154 -0.84 -0.70 -3.35
C ALA A 154 -0.39 -1.62 -4.51
N TRP A 155 -0.44 -2.93 -4.35
CA TRP A 155 -0.10 -3.87 -5.42
C TRP A 155 -1.12 -3.86 -6.56
N ILE A 156 -2.40 -3.74 -6.28
CA ILE A 156 -3.44 -3.55 -7.30
C ILE A 156 -3.17 -2.26 -8.09
N ALA A 157 -2.90 -1.15 -7.40
CA ALA A 157 -2.62 0.12 -8.04
C ALA A 157 -1.30 0.10 -8.84
N TYR A 158 -0.28 -0.61 -8.37
CA TYR A 158 0.96 -0.78 -9.12
C TYR A 158 0.74 -1.53 -10.44
N LEU A 159 -0.08 -2.58 -10.43
CA LEU A 159 -0.30 -3.43 -11.61
C LEU A 159 -1.30 -2.83 -12.61
N TRP A 160 -2.34 -2.18 -12.14
CA TRP A 160 -3.46 -1.71 -12.98
C TRP A 160 -3.81 -0.23 -12.81
N GLY A 161 -3.13 0.48 -11.93
CA GLY A 161 -3.50 1.87 -11.59
C GLY A 161 -3.47 2.82 -12.78
N GLU A 162 -2.48 2.73 -13.65
CA GLU A 162 -2.40 3.55 -14.86
C GLU A 162 -3.53 3.24 -15.86
N GLU A 163 -3.91 1.98 -15.99
CA GLU A 163 -5.01 1.56 -16.87
C GLU A 163 -6.34 2.08 -16.35
N ILE A 164 -6.57 1.97 -15.03
CA ILE A 164 -7.75 2.49 -14.35
C ILE A 164 -7.85 4.01 -14.51
N LEU A 165 -6.75 4.73 -14.33
CA LEU A 165 -6.70 6.18 -14.50
C LEU A 165 -6.97 6.61 -15.95
N ARG A 166 -6.44 5.89 -16.93
CA ARG A 166 -6.71 6.13 -18.35
C ARG A 166 -8.18 5.91 -18.68
N TRP A 167 -8.75 4.79 -18.22
CA TRP A 167 -10.18 4.48 -18.40
C TRP A 167 -11.08 5.57 -17.78
N TYR A 168 -10.79 5.96 -16.55
CA TYR A 168 -11.54 7.02 -15.87
C TYR A 168 -11.43 8.37 -16.59
N GLY A 169 -10.23 8.72 -17.06
CA GLY A 169 -10.02 9.94 -17.85
C GLY A 169 -10.82 9.96 -19.16
N GLN A 170 -10.96 8.82 -19.83
CA GLN A 170 -11.79 8.72 -21.04
C GLN A 170 -13.29 8.96 -20.78
N ILE A 171 -13.80 8.50 -19.63
CA ILE A 171 -15.20 8.73 -19.23
C ILE A 171 -15.47 10.20 -18.93
N LEU A 172 -14.52 10.94 -18.38
CA LEU A 172 -14.69 12.36 -18.04
C LEU A 172 -14.62 13.31 -19.25
N ILE A 173 -14.12 12.83 -20.39
CA ILE A 173 -14.00 13.60 -21.63
C ILE A 173 -15.22 13.39 -22.54
N LEU A 174 -16.07 12.43 -22.23
CA LEU A 174 -17.37 12.19 -22.88
C LEU A 174 -18.48 12.98 -22.21
#